data_ea5b132e67bbf0d01c698cde50d534d6
#
_entry.id   ea5b132e67bbf0d01c698cde50d534d6
#
_cell.length_a   1.000
_cell.length_b   1.000
_cell.length_c   1.000
_cell.angle_alpha   90.00
_cell.angle_beta   90.00
_cell.angle_gamma   90.00
#
_symmetry.space_group_name_H-M   'P 1'
#
loop_
_entity.id
_entity.type
_entity.pdbx_description
1 polymer ?
#
loop_
_entity_poly.entity_id
_entity_poly.type
_entity_poly.pdbx_seq_one_letter_code
_entity_poly.pdbx_strand_id
1 'polypeptide(L)'
;MSDFATSTERRAGWQPGRVLEELAFVYLPSDDVAGELPHYVDQLGAEVVWAIERFGTRVAQLQMPGDGPLLLLAQHLHGDRPVLIYRVPDLAAAEAELARRGATTGERFGFPDGDAVEVELPGPQRVAVYERTRPDRAASIVGRRDF
;
A
#
# COMPACT_ATOMS: atom_id res chain seq x y z
N MET A 1 -0.54 25.42 14.98
CA MET A 1 0.68 24.95 14.33
C MET A 1 0.56 25.17 12.84
N SER A 2 1.56 25.77 12.26
CA SER A 2 1.59 26.09 10.83
C SER A 2 1.73 24.87 9.94
N ASP A 3 1.94 23.68 10.53
CA ASP A 3 2.23 22.46 9.80
C ASP A 3 1.10 21.97 8.90
N PHE A 4 -0.16 22.28 9.27
CA PHE A 4 -1.29 21.84 8.47
C PHE A 4 -1.33 22.53 7.10
N ALA A 5 -1.15 23.83 7.05
CA ALA A 5 -1.10 24.57 5.79
C ALA A 5 0.08 24.10 4.94
N THR A 6 1.24 23.96 5.58
CA THR A 6 2.45 23.48 4.92
C THR A 6 2.29 22.05 4.38
N SER A 7 1.59 21.18 5.12
CA SER A 7 1.31 19.82 4.68
C SER A 7 0.44 19.78 3.44
N THR A 8 -0.55 20.67 3.34
CA THR A 8 -1.42 20.77 2.17
C THR A 8 -0.63 21.21 0.94
N GLU A 9 0.23 22.19 1.09
CA GLU A 9 1.11 22.66 0.02
C GLU A 9 2.06 21.56 -0.45
N ARG A 10 2.60 20.79 0.48
CA ARG A 10 3.51 19.67 0.16
C ARG A 10 2.83 18.56 -0.62
N ARG A 11 1.52 18.36 -0.45
CA ARG A 11 0.75 17.38 -1.23
C ARG A 11 0.59 17.78 -2.69
N ALA A 12 0.60 19.07 -2.99
CA ALA A 12 0.46 19.57 -4.35
C ALA A 12 1.69 19.32 -5.22
N GLY A 13 2.86 19.06 -4.61
CA GLY A 13 4.08 18.75 -5.34
C GLY A 13 5.11 18.07 -4.45
N TRP A 14 5.84 17.13 -5.06
CA TRP A 14 6.91 16.42 -4.37
C TRP A 14 8.10 17.36 -4.19
N GLN A 15 8.64 17.41 -2.97
CA GLN A 15 9.74 18.30 -2.64
C GLN A 15 11.09 17.59 -2.71
N PRO A 16 12.13 18.24 -3.24
CA PRO A 16 13.49 17.69 -3.24
C PRO A 16 13.93 17.31 -1.81
N GLY A 17 14.64 16.19 -1.69
CA GLY A 17 15.08 15.66 -0.40
C GLY A 17 14.09 14.75 0.28
N ARG A 18 12.86 14.68 -0.20
CA ARG A 18 11.87 13.72 0.27
C ARG A 18 11.95 12.43 -0.52
N VAL A 19 11.87 11.31 0.22
CA VAL A 19 11.71 10.01 -0.43
C VAL A 19 10.22 9.68 -0.57
N LEU A 20 9.46 9.86 0.49
CA LEU A 20 8.06 9.42 0.55
C LEU A 20 7.09 10.55 0.21
N GLU A 21 6.02 10.23 -0.53
CA GLU A 21 4.92 11.16 -0.78
C GLU A 21 3.81 10.98 0.26
N GLU A 22 3.09 9.85 0.18
CA GLU A 22 1.96 9.62 1.07
C GLU A 22 1.79 8.13 1.35
N LEU A 23 1.14 7.81 2.46
CA LEU A 23 0.75 6.44 2.78
C LEU A 23 -0.40 6.03 1.85
N ALA A 24 -0.13 5.14 0.91
CA ALA A 24 -1.10 4.70 -0.08
C ALA A 24 -1.92 3.51 0.40
N PHE A 25 -1.25 2.50 0.97
CA PHE A 25 -1.88 1.26 1.42
C PHE A 25 -1.37 0.86 2.79
N VAL A 26 -2.24 0.18 3.54
CA VAL A 26 -1.82 -0.67 4.65
C VAL A 26 -2.03 -2.11 4.17
N TYR A 27 -0.95 -2.85 3.99
CA TYR A 27 -0.94 -4.19 3.43
C TYR A 27 -0.97 -5.19 4.59
N LEU A 28 -2.06 -5.96 4.68
CA LEU A 28 -2.36 -6.78 5.85
C LEU A 28 -2.27 -8.27 5.50
N PRO A 29 -1.47 -9.05 6.24
CA PRO A 29 -1.51 -10.49 6.08
C PRO A 29 -2.83 -11.04 6.62
N SER A 30 -3.39 -12.02 5.93
CA SER A 30 -4.66 -12.64 6.31
C SER A 30 -4.61 -14.12 5.97
N ASP A 31 -4.99 -14.97 6.92
CA ASP A 31 -5.09 -16.40 6.68
C ASP A 31 -6.37 -16.77 5.93
N ASP A 32 -7.38 -15.91 5.99
CA ASP A 32 -8.69 -16.15 5.38
C ASP A 32 -9.34 -14.84 4.99
N VAL A 33 -8.98 -14.34 3.81
CA VAL A 33 -9.50 -13.05 3.32
C VAL A 33 -11.02 -13.07 3.21
N ALA A 34 -11.59 -14.14 2.68
CA ALA A 34 -13.04 -14.25 2.51
C ALA A 34 -13.77 -14.23 3.85
N GLY A 35 -13.21 -14.88 4.88
CA GLY A 35 -13.80 -14.91 6.21
C GLY A 35 -13.66 -13.60 6.97
N GLU A 36 -12.54 -12.89 6.76
CA GLU A 36 -12.30 -11.59 7.43
C GLU A 36 -13.06 -10.44 6.79
N LEU A 37 -13.30 -10.50 5.49
CA LEU A 37 -13.91 -9.42 4.72
C LEU A 37 -15.25 -8.92 5.31
N PRO A 38 -16.21 -9.78 5.71
CA PRO A 38 -17.47 -9.30 6.29
C PRO A 38 -17.30 -8.48 7.57
N HIS A 39 -16.26 -8.74 8.35
CA HIS A 39 -15.99 -7.95 9.56
C HIS A 39 -15.62 -6.52 9.22
N TYR A 40 -14.82 -6.32 8.19
CA TYR A 40 -14.48 -4.97 7.72
C TYR A 40 -15.70 -4.25 7.13
N VAL A 41 -16.49 -4.95 6.33
CA VAL A 41 -17.65 -4.34 5.66
C VAL A 41 -18.79 -4.10 6.64
N ASP A 42 -19.23 -5.14 7.34
CA ASP A 42 -20.46 -5.08 8.16
C ASP A 42 -20.23 -4.40 9.50
N GLN A 43 -19.06 -4.58 10.10
CA GLN A 43 -18.77 -4.04 11.42
C GLN A 43 -18.07 -2.69 11.37
N LEU A 44 -17.17 -2.49 10.42
CA LEU A 44 -16.34 -1.29 10.34
C LEU A 44 -16.73 -0.31 9.24
N GLY A 45 -17.68 -0.68 8.38
CA GLY A 45 -18.17 0.22 7.35
C GLY A 45 -17.30 0.35 6.12
N ALA A 46 -16.42 -0.63 5.87
CA ALA A 46 -15.57 -0.62 4.69
C ALA A 46 -16.35 -0.87 3.41
N GLU A 47 -15.86 -0.33 2.30
CA GLU A 47 -16.34 -0.66 0.96
C GLU A 47 -15.30 -1.51 0.24
N VAL A 48 -15.75 -2.58 -0.41
CA VAL A 48 -14.85 -3.42 -1.20
C VAL A 48 -14.60 -2.76 -2.54
N VAL A 49 -13.35 -2.41 -2.81
CA VAL A 49 -12.96 -1.86 -4.11
C VAL A 49 -12.88 -2.99 -5.12
N TRP A 50 -12.23 -4.08 -4.76
CA TRP A 50 -12.20 -5.32 -5.52
C TRP A 50 -11.78 -6.48 -4.60
N ALA A 51 -12.14 -7.71 -4.99
CA ALA A 51 -11.74 -8.93 -4.30
C ALA A 51 -11.45 -9.98 -5.36
N ILE A 52 -10.20 -10.37 -5.50
CA ILE A 52 -9.75 -11.26 -6.58
C ILE A 52 -9.09 -12.51 -6.04
N GLU A 53 -9.26 -13.60 -6.79
CA GLU A 53 -8.57 -14.86 -6.54
C GLU A 53 -7.71 -15.17 -7.76
N ARG A 54 -6.40 -15.36 -7.55
CA ARG A 54 -5.48 -15.64 -8.62
C ARG A 54 -4.27 -16.40 -8.08
N PHE A 55 -3.78 -17.38 -8.83
CA PHE A 55 -2.62 -18.19 -8.44
C PHE A 55 -2.76 -18.83 -7.07
N GLY A 56 -3.98 -19.26 -6.71
CA GLY A 56 -4.23 -19.92 -5.43
C GLY A 56 -4.25 -18.99 -4.21
N THR A 57 -4.26 -17.67 -4.42
CA THR A 57 -4.32 -16.71 -3.32
C THR A 57 -5.48 -15.74 -3.51
N ARG A 58 -5.98 -15.23 -2.39
CA ARG A 58 -7.07 -14.23 -2.37
C ARG A 58 -6.55 -12.91 -1.85
N VAL A 59 -6.93 -11.84 -2.53
CA VAL A 59 -6.56 -10.47 -2.15
C VAL A 59 -7.80 -9.59 -2.27
N ALA A 60 -8.01 -8.71 -1.32
CA ALA A 60 -9.10 -7.73 -1.37
C ALA A 60 -8.57 -6.34 -1.05
N GLN A 61 -9.03 -5.36 -1.81
CA GLN A 61 -8.75 -3.96 -1.54
C GLN A 61 -10.00 -3.29 -0.97
N LEU A 62 -9.83 -2.60 0.14
CA LEU A 62 -10.92 -1.96 0.89
C LEU A 62 -10.68 -0.47 1.02
N GLN A 63 -11.76 0.30 0.86
CA GLN A 63 -11.81 1.71 1.23
C GLN A 63 -12.46 1.79 2.60
N MET A 64 -11.69 2.26 3.58
CA MET A 64 -12.22 2.51 4.91
C MET A 64 -12.96 3.86 4.94
N PRO A 65 -13.86 4.08 5.91
CA PRO A 65 -14.51 5.39 6.04
C PRO A 65 -13.47 6.51 6.18
N GLY A 66 -13.72 7.62 5.52
CA GLY A 66 -12.81 8.76 5.50
C GLY A 66 -11.87 8.75 4.30
N ASP A 67 -10.85 9.61 4.33
CA ASP A 67 -9.91 9.84 3.22
C ASP A 67 -8.54 9.21 3.46
N GLY A 68 -8.47 8.22 4.34
CA GLY A 68 -7.21 7.56 4.67
C GLY A 68 -6.73 6.59 3.59
N PRO A 69 -5.64 5.87 3.89
CA PRO A 69 -5.10 4.89 2.97
C PRO A 69 -6.07 3.74 2.73
N LEU A 70 -5.91 3.06 1.60
CA LEU A 70 -6.63 1.82 1.31
C LEU A 70 -6.04 0.68 2.13
N LEU A 71 -6.88 -0.32 2.46
CA LEU A 71 -6.39 -1.56 3.05
C LEU A 71 -6.30 -2.64 1.97
N LEU A 72 -5.26 -3.47 2.06
CA LEU A 72 -5.10 -4.65 1.23
C LEU A 72 -5.00 -5.87 2.13
N LEU A 73 -5.96 -6.77 2.05
CA LEU A 73 -5.91 -8.06 2.73
C LEU A 73 -5.36 -9.09 1.76
N ALA A 74 -4.31 -9.82 2.14
CA ALA A 74 -3.67 -10.77 1.23
C ALA A 74 -3.27 -12.06 1.94
N GLN A 75 -3.67 -13.20 1.39
CA GLN A 75 -3.32 -14.50 1.95
C GLN A 75 -1.87 -14.89 1.70
N HIS A 76 -1.26 -14.36 0.63
CA HIS A 76 0.12 -14.69 0.28
C HIS A 76 1.17 -13.79 0.94
N LEU A 77 0.75 -12.73 1.64
CA LEU A 77 1.70 -11.89 2.36
C LEU A 77 2.19 -12.66 3.60
N HIS A 78 3.47 -12.98 3.63
CA HIS A 78 4.04 -13.67 4.78
C HIS A 78 4.32 -12.72 5.93
N GLY A 79 4.44 -13.29 7.13
CA GLY A 79 4.60 -12.53 8.34
C GLY A 79 3.26 -12.28 9.03
N ASP A 80 3.32 -11.69 10.20
CA ASP A 80 2.15 -11.42 11.04
C ASP A 80 1.91 -9.91 11.25
N ARG A 81 2.64 -9.08 10.52
CA ARG A 81 2.60 -7.62 10.70
C ARG A 81 2.18 -6.91 9.43
N PRO A 82 1.45 -5.78 9.57
CA PRO A 82 1.15 -4.93 8.44
C PRO A 82 2.41 -4.36 7.80
N VAL A 83 2.34 -4.11 6.50
CA VAL A 83 3.35 -3.34 5.78
C VAL A 83 2.74 -1.99 5.41
N LEU A 84 3.38 -0.91 5.81
CA LEU A 84 2.97 0.44 5.42
C LEU A 84 3.55 0.74 4.04
N ILE A 85 2.69 0.95 3.06
CA ILE A 85 3.10 1.15 1.67
C ILE A 85 3.00 2.63 1.34
N TYR A 86 4.14 3.29 1.20
CA TYR A 86 4.23 4.71 0.86
C TYR A 86 4.48 4.91 -0.62
N ARG A 87 3.70 5.79 -1.24
CA ARG A 87 3.88 6.12 -2.64
C ARG A 87 5.12 6.98 -2.86
N VAL A 88 5.81 6.73 -3.97
CA VAL A 88 6.91 7.54 -4.47
C VAL A 88 6.66 7.83 -5.96
N PRO A 89 7.18 8.94 -6.50
CA PRO A 89 6.97 9.25 -7.92
C PRO A 89 7.80 8.37 -8.87
N ASP A 90 8.91 7.82 -8.40
CA ASP A 90 9.82 7.00 -9.20
C ASP A 90 10.50 6.00 -8.27
N LEU A 91 10.23 4.72 -8.46
CA LEU A 91 10.73 3.67 -7.58
C LEU A 91 12.26 3.54 -7.67
N ALA A 92 12.82 3.58 -8.87
CA ALA A 92 14.27 3.45 -9.05
C ALA A 92 15.00 4.63 -8.40
N ALA A 93 14.47 5.84 -8.55
CA ALA A 93 15.05 7.03 -7.91
C ALA A 93 14.93 6.95 -6.39
N ALA A 94 13.81 6.44 -5.87
CA ALA A 94 13.62 6.26 -4.44
C ALA A 94 14.61 5.24 -3.88
N GLU A 95 14.81 4.12 -4.57
CA GLU A 95 15.78 3.10 -4.17
C GLU A 95 17.21 3.67 -4.13
N ALA A 96 17.59 4.45 -5.14
CA ALA A 96 18.90 5.08 -5.20
C ALA A 96 19.09 6.07 -4.04
N GLU A 97 18.07 6.87 -3.74
CA GLU A 97 18.13 7.84 -2.64
C GLU A 97 18.20 7.14 -1.28
N LEU A 98 17.43 6.08 -1.09
CA LEU A 98 17.48 5.27 0.12
C LEU A 98 18.87 4.67 0.32
N ALA A 99 19.47 4.11 -0.72
CA ALA A 99 20.82 3.55 -0.67
C ALA A 99 21.85 4.64 -0.31
N ARG A 100 21.71 5.83 -0.88
CA ARG A 100 22.59 6.97 -0.59
C ARG A 100 22.49 7.39 0.88
N ARG A 101 21.32 7.19 1.50
CA ARG A 101 21.10 7.49 2.93
C ARG A 101 21.46 6.32 3.85
N GLY A 102 22.02 5.25 3.30
CA GLY A 102 22.44 4.10 4.08
C GLY A 102 21.34 3.08 4.36
N ALA A 103 20.18 3.22 3.74
CA ALA A 103 19.10 2.26 3.90
C ALA A 103 19.33 1.02 3.01
N THR A 104 18.85 -0.13 3.48
CA THR A 104 18.86 -1.39 2.72
C THR A 104 17.44 -1.71 2.30
N THR A 105 17.27 -2.14 1.05
CA THR A 105 15.99 -2.61 0.55
C THR A 105 15.90 -4.13 0.63
N GLY A 106 14.70 -4.64 0.82
CA GLY A 106 14.44 -6.07 0.99
C GLY A 106 13.51 -6.63 -0.07
N GLU A 107 12.43 -7.24 0.39
CA GLU A 107 11.49 -7.95 -0.46
C GLU A 107 10.74 -7.02 -1.42
N ARG A 108 10.47 -7.54 -2.63
CA ARG A 108 9.65 -6.83 -3.62
C ARG A 108 8.23 -7.36 -3.60
N PHE A 109 7.28 -6.43 -3.79
CA PHE A 109 5.86 -6.74 -3.89
C PHE A 109 5.31 -6.25 -5.22
N GLY A 110 4.40 -7.03 -5.81
CA GLY A 110 3.66 -6.61 -6.99
C GLY A 110 2.20 -6.33 -6.63
N PHE A 111 1.70 -5.17 -7.03
CA PHE A 111 0.28 -4.82 -6.92
C PHE A 111 -0.31 -4.67 -8.32
N PRO A 112 -1.64 -4.70 -8.49
CA PRO A 112 -2.23 -4.54 -9.82
C PRO A 112 -1.76 -3.27 -10.54
N ASP A 113 -1.57 -2.17 -9.83
CA ASP A 113 -1.25 -0.87 -10.41
C ASP A 113 0.21 -0.43 -10.27
N GLY A 114 1.07 -1.23 -9.66
CA GLY A 114 2.47 -0.86 -9.51
C GLY A 114 3.27 -1.84 -8.67
N ASP A 115 4.54 -1.53 -8.51
CA ASP A 115 5.48 -2.37 -7.78
C ASP A 115 6.05 -1.63 -6.58
N ALA A 116 6.41 -2.39 -5.55
CA ALA A 116 6.95 -1.88 -4.30
C ALA A 116 8.20 -2.65 -3.88
N VAL A 117 9.00 -2.04 -3.05
CA VAL A 117 10.14 -2.69 -2.40
C VAL A 117 10.15 -2.34 -0.92
N GLU A 118 10.37 -3.34 -0.10
CA GLU A 118 10.44 -3.17 1.35
C GLU A 118 11.74 -2.45 1.74
N VAL A 119 11.65 -1.54 2.71
CA VAL A 119 12.81 -0.86 3.27
C VAL A 119 13.09 -1.48 4.63
N GLU A 120 14.32 -1.96 4.83
CA GLU A 120 14.71 -2.55 6.09
C GLU A 120 14.88 -1.49 7.17
N LEU A 121 14.20 -1.66 8.29
CA LEU A 121 14.25 -0.78 9.44
C LEU A 121 14.75 -1.56 10.65
N PRO A 122 15.37 -0.89 11.63
CA PRO A 122 15.92 -1.59 12.80
C PRO A 122 14.87 -2.16 13.74
N GLY A 123 13.64 -1.66 13.70
CA GLY A 123 12.56 -2.14 14.55
C GLY A 123 11.72 -3.22 13.88
N PRO A 124 10.62 -3.66 14.53
CA PRO A 124 9.75 -4.69 13.98
C PRO A 124 8.79 -4.16 12.91
N GLN A 125 8.76 -2.85 12.68
CA GLN A 125 7.83 -2.23 11.75
C GLN A 125 8.24 -2.54 10.32
N ARG A 126 7.23 -2.71 9.43
CA ARG A 126 7.46 -2.98 8.02
C ARG A 126 6.99 -1.79 7.21
N VAL A 127 7.87 -1.30 6.34
CA VAL A 127 7.59 -0.16 5.45
C VAL A 127 8.09 -0.52 4.06
N ALA A 128 7.34 -0.14 3.05
CA ALA A 128 7.75 -0.30 1.66
C ALA A 128 7.47 0.99 0.88
N VAL A 129 8.21 1.19 -0.19
CA VAL A 129 7.99 2.29 -1.14
C VAL A 129 7.41 1.71 -2.43
N TYR A 130 6.50 2.43 -3.06
CA TYR A 130 5.67 1.95 -4.15
C TYR A 130 5.51 3.03 -5.22
N GLU A 131 5.64 2.62 -6.47
CA GLU A 131 5.36 3.49 -7.61
C GLU A 131 4.14 2.98 -8.37
N ARG A 132 3.19 3.88 -8.63
CA ARG A 132 1.99 3.56 -9.40
C ARG A 132 2.30 3.67 -10.88
N THR A 133 2.66 2.55 -11.51
CA THR A 133 3.06 2.50 -12.91
C THR A 133 1.97 1.99 -13.86
N ARG A 134 0.93 1.35 -13.32
CA ARG A 134 -0.12 0.68 -14.11
C ARG A 134 -1.53 1.11 -13.66
N PRO A 135 -1.86 2.42 -13.66
CA PRO A 135 -3.16 2.87 -13.15
C PRO A 135 -4.35 2.28 -13.91
N ASP A 136 -4.18 1.98 -15.21
CA ASP A 136 -5.25 1.38 -16.01
C ASP A 136 -5.61 -0.03 -15.55
N ARG A 137 -4.65 -0.80 -15.07
CA ARG A 137 -4.91 -2.14 -14.52
C ARG A 137 -5.74 -2.06 -13.24
N ALA A 138 -5.42 -1.13 -12.36
CA ALA A 138 -6.22 -0.91 -11.17
C ALA A 138 -7.66 -0.53 -11.54
N ALA A 139 -7.83 0.39 -12.48
CA ALA A 139 -9.14 0.82 -12.94
C ALA A 139 -9.97 -0.33 -13.52
N SER A 140 -9.32 -1.26 -14.23
CA SER A 140 -10.00 -2.38 -14.90
C SER A 140 -10.57 -3.41 -13.94
N ILE A 141 -10.10 -3.50 -12.71
CA ILE A 141 -10.57 -4.48 -11.73
C ILE A 141 -11.47 -3.91 -10.65
N VAL A 142 -11.70 -2.61 -10.65
CA VAL A 142 -12.63 -1.97 -9.70
C VAL A 142 -14.01 -2.63 -9.84
N GLY A 143 -14.57 -3.05 -8.71
CA GLY A 143 -15.87 -3.73 -8.67
C GLY A 143 -15.81 -5.23 -8.91
N ARG A 144 -14.66 -5.78 -9.28
CA ARG A 144 -14.53 -7.23 -9.48
C ARG A 144 -14.61 -7.98 -8.15
N ARG A 145 -15.43 -9.02 -8.12
CA ARG A 145 -15.63 -9.85 -6.93
C ARG A 145 -15.52 -11.32 -7.34
N ASP A 146 -14.46 -11.97 -6.90
CA ASP A 146 -14.28 -13.41 -7.15
C ASP A 146 -14.77 -14.25 -5.97
N PHE A 147 -14.97 -13.60 -4.84
CA PHE A 147 -15.49 -14.27 -3.63
C PHE A 147 -16.22 -13.30 -2.71
#